data_849b04c315442adc335367dd32073037
#
_entry.id   849b04c315442adc335367dd32073037
#
_cell.length_a   1.000
_cell.length_b   1.000
_cell.length_c   1.000
_cell.angle_alpha   90.00
_cell.angle_beta   90.00
_cell.angle_gamma   90.00
#
_symmetry.space_group_name_H-M   'P 1'
#
loop_
_entity.id
_entity.type
_entity.pdbx_description
1 polymer ?
#
loop_
_entity_poly.entity_id
_entity_poly.type
_entity_poly.pdbx_seq_one_letter_code
_entity_poly.pdbx_strand_id
1 'polypeptide(L)'
;EIREEAPAVLNSARLAYATNCVHIYQEQDYVVCDGEGDRIFIYDMEITRVFELVQSIFDAHEDWISKIKEAVDRQDYQAAMDQAYKMFKNPMVLFDANNKVLGRTSVYGEHALDSEWAYLSRYGYSSVNAVNMIKFHSANSEFYSYDKVNYTLPQNQMIDLSGTTLCLYFNNMICGRINLIAKERRLNQGDMQLLERLIEVLQPAMGQSLQKDPVSGTSNVFLNVMLEKLY
;
A
#
# COMPACT_ATOMS: atom_id res chain seq x y z
N GLU A 1 11.86 -2.82 28.75
CA GLU A 1 12.09 -3.04 30.19
C GLU A 1 11.11 -4.14 30.65
N ILE A 2 11.65 -5.26 31.12
CA ILE A 2 10.85 -6.38 31.65
C ILE A 2 10.67 -6.16 33.15
N ARG A 3 9.42 -6.09 33.60
CA ARG A 3 9.09 -6.00 35.04
C ARG A 3 8.26 -7.21 35.43
N GLU A 4 8.59 -7.85 36.54
CA GLU A 4 7.90 -9.07 37.01
C GLU A 4 6.43 -8.83 37.40
N GLU A 5 6.03 -7.62 37.72
CA GLU A 5 4.67 -7.27 38.17
C GLU A 5 3.99 -6.17 37.34
N ALA A 6 4.58 -5.77 36.22
CA ALA A 6 4.01 -4.77 35.33
C ALA A 6 4.19 -5.22 33.87
N PRO A 7 3.31 -4.82 32.96
CA PRO A 7 3.49 -5.11 31.55
C PRO A 7 4.89 -4.72 31.10
N ALA A 8 5.58 -5.64 30.41
CA ALA A 8 6.84 -5.32 29.77
C ALA A 8 6.56 -4.33 28.64
N VAL A 9 7.14 -3.14 28.76
CA VAL A 9 6.97 -2.10 27.72
C VAL A 9 8.15 -2.19 26.78
N LEU A 10 7.89 -2.44 25.51
CA LEU A 10 8.88 -2.36 24.46
C LEU A 10 9.22 -0.88 24.24
N ASN A 11 10.21 -0.36 24.99
CA ASN A 11 10.49 1.05 25.03
C ASN A 11 11.99 1.30 25.03
N SER A 12 12.48 2.08 24.07
CA SER A 12 13.75 2.77 24.24
C SER A 12 13.55 3.96 25.19
N ALA A 13 14.60 4.42 25.84
CA ALA A 13 14.53 5.56 26.78
C ALA A 13 13.91 6.84 26.19
N ARG A 14 13.85 6.96 24.85
CA ARG A 14 13.18 8.04 24.11
C ARG A 14 11.67 7.85 23.98
N LEU A 15 11.17 6.64 24.19
CA LEU A 15 9.76 6.26 23.99
C LEU A 15 9.00 6.26 25.33
N ALA A 16 9.62 6.63 26.44
CA ALA A 16 8.98 6.69 27.77
C ALA A 16 7.72 7.59 27.80
N TYR A 17 7.56 8.45 26.80
CA TYR A 17 6.40 9.33 26.62
C TYR A 17 5.59 9.00 25.34
N ALA A 18 5.94 7.94 24.61
CA ALA A 18 5.19 7.55 23.42
C ALA A 18 3.85 6.95 23.85
N THR A 19 2.78 7.44 23.27
CA THR A 19 1.42 6.91 23.48
C THR A 19 1.21 5.58 22.78
N ASN A 20 2.02 5.28 21.76
CA ASN A 20 1.91 4.08 20.91
C ASN A 20 2.99 3.07 21.32
N CYS A 21 2.72 2.30 22.35
CA CYS A 21 3.61 1.26 22.84
C CYS A 21 2.94 -0.11 22.77
N VAL A 22 3.69 -1.13 22.43
CA VAL A 22 3.27 -2.53 22.64
C VAL A 22 3.74 -2.96 24.04
N HIS A 23 2.80 -3.35 24.86
CA HIS A 23 3.06 -3.92 26.18
C HIS A 23 3.11 -5.44 26.06
N ILE A 24 4.21 -6.03 26.49
CA ILE A 24 4.40 -7.48 26.49
C ILE A 24 4.51 -7.95 27.91
N TYR A 25 3.63 -8.86 28.33
CA TYR A 25 3.61 -9.39 29.69
C TYR A 25 3.11 -10.82 29.73
N GLN A 26 3.54 -11.55 30.78
CA GLN A 26 3.09 -12.91 31.03
C GLN A 26 1.78 -12.89 31.80
N GLU A 27 0.82 -13.67 31.35
CA GLU A 27 -0.45 -13.89 32.06
C GLU A 27 -0.75 -15.39 32.08
N GLN A 28 -0.66 -16.02 33.26
CA GLN A 28 -0.82 -17.47 33.43
C GLN A 28 0.07 -18.26 32.46
N ASP A 29 -0.52 -18.98 31.51
CA ASP A 29 0.15 -19.88 30.57
C ASP A 29 0.40 -19.26 29.18
N TYR A 30 0.18 -17.96 29.02
CA TYR A 30 0.35 -17.27 27.73
C TYR A 30 1.00 -15.90 27.91
N VAL A 31 1.63 -15.42 26.84
CA VAL A 31 2.15 -14.06 26.75
C VAL A 31 1.14 -13.19 26.01
N VAL A 32 0.90 -12.00 26.54
CA VAL A 32 0.03 -10.99 25.92
C VAL A 32 0.90 -9.91 25.28
N CYS A 33 0.61 -9.59 24.03
CA CYS A 33 1.07 -8.37 23.38
C CYS A 33 -0.15 -7.45 23.26
N ASP A 34 -0.13 -6.32 23.98
CA ASP A 34 -1.23 -5.35 24.06
C ASP A 34 -0.78 -4.02 23.49
N GLY A 35 -1.49 -3.50 22.49
CA GLY A 35 -1.19 -2.20 21.87
C GLY A 35 -2.40 -1.61 21.18
N GLU A 36 -2.66 -0.31 21.43
CA GLU A 36 -3.70 0.51 20.78
C GLU A 36 -5.11 -0.13 20.69
N GLY A 37 -5.46 -0.96 21.68
CA GLY A 37 -6.76 -1.64 21.72
C GLY A 37 -6.78 -3.03 21.11
N ASP A 38 -5.70 -3.47 20.48
CA ASP A 38 -5.54 -4.82 19.98
C ASP A 38 -4.73 -5.69 20.95
N ARG A 39 -5.15 -6.94 21.12
CA ARG A 39 -4.46 -7.93 21.96
C ARG A 39 -4.18 -9.20 21.20
N ILE A 40 -2.91 -9.66 21.29
CA ILE A 40 -2.46 -10.92 20.73
C ILE A 40 -2.07 -11.82 21.89
N PHE A 41 -2.65 -13.03 21.93
CA PHE A 41 -2.35 -14.06 22.94
C PHE A 41 -1.44 -15.11 22.29
N ILE A 42 -0.27 -15.34 22.89
CA ILE A 42 0.75 -16.26 22.38
C ILE A 42 0.94 -17.36 23.42
N TYR A 43 0.61 -18.57 23.04
CA TYR A 43 0.73 -19.77 23.86
C TYR A 43 2.05 -20.48 23.58
N ASP A 44 2.51 -21.26 24.55
CA ASP A 44 3.68 -22.16 24.44
C ASP A 44 4.99 -21.44 24.02
N MET A 45 5.13 -20.18 24.43
CA MET A 45 6.34 -19.39 24.15
C MET A 45 6.75 -18.55 25.36
N GLU A 46 8.03 -18.51 25.67
CA GLU A 46 8.58 -17.66 26.73
C GLU A 46 8.53 -16.16 26.33
N ILE A 47 8.32 -15.30 27.33
CA ILE A 47 8.19 -13.84 27.14
C ILE A 47 9.41 -13.23 26.45
N THR A 48 10.63 -13.70 26.76
CA THR A 48 11.86 -13.24 26.11
C THR A 48 11.83 -13.54 24.62
N ARG A 49 11.35 -14.71 24.24
CA ARG A 49 11.24 -15.10 22.83
C ARG A 49 10.18 -14.31 22.09
N VAL A 50 9.04 -14.05 22.75
CA VAL A 50 7.99 -13.16 22.20
C VAL A 50 8.53 -11.75 22.00
N PHE A 51 9.27 -11.22 22.98
CA PHE A 51 9.90 -9.90 22.85
C PHE A 51 10.86 -9.82 21.67
N GLU A 52 11.77 -10.81 21.51
CA GLU A 52 12.68 -10.88 20.35
C GLU A 52 11.93 -10.95 19.03
N LEU A 53 10.84 -11.73 18.97
CA LEU A 53 10.01 -11.85 17.78
C LEU A 53 9.35 -10.51 17.42
N VAL A 54 8.73 -9.85 18.38
CA VAL A 54 8.08 -8.55 18.17
C VAL A 54 9.13 -7.52 17.73
N GLN A 55 10.28 -7.47 18.37
CA GLN A 55 11.37 -6.57 17.97
C GLN A 55 11.81 -6.86 16.53
N SER A 56 11.99 -8.11 16.15
CA SER A 56 12.38 -8.48 14.79
C SER A 56 11.36 -8.08 13.72
N ILE A 57 10.07 -8.08 14.07
CA ILE A 57 9.00 -7.60 13.17
C ILE A 57 9.12 -6.08 12.97
N PHE A 58 9.34 -5.30 14.04
CA PHE A 58 9.55 -3.86 13.93
C PHE A 58 10.79 -3.53 13.11
N ASP A 59 11.91 -4.21 13.38
CA ASP A 59 13.16 -4.01 12.63
C ASP A 59 12.99 -4.33 11.14
N ALA A 60 12.28 -5.41 10.82
CA ALA A 60 11.97 -5.81 9.45
C ALA A 60 11.06 -4.77 8.74
N HIS A 61 10.11 -4.18 9.46
CA HIS A 61 9.24 -3.13 8.93
C HIS A 61 10.02 -1.84 8.67
N GLU A 62 10.87 -1.40 9.60
CA GLU A 62 11.72 -0.23 9.42
C GLU A 62 12.71 -0.39 8.26
N ASP A 63 13.36 -1.56 8.14
CA ASP A 63 14.24 -1.88 7.01
C ASP A 63 13.48 -1.88 5.68
N TRP A 64 12.27 -2.42 5.66
CA TRP A 64 11.40 -2.42 4.48
C TRP A 64 11.06 -1.00 4.02
N ILE A 65 10.60 -0.12 4.92
CA ILE A 65 10.27 1.28 4.62
C ILE A 65 11.51 2.04 4.16
N SER A 66 12.66 1.83 4.81
CA SER A 66 13.92 2.46 4.43
C SER A 66 14.32 2.12 2.98
N LYS A 67 14.24 0.85 2.60
CA LYS A 67 14.54 0.40 1.23
C LYS A 67 13.58 0.95 0.19
N ILE A 68 12.31 1.11 0.53
CA ILE A 68 11.34 1.77 -0.35
C ILE A 68 11.69 3.25 -0.52
N LYS A 69 12.00 3.98 0.57
CA LYS A 69 12.43 5.38 0.50
C LYS A 69 13.66 5.55 -0.38
N GLU A 70 14.67 4.72 -0.22
CA GLU A 70 15.86 4.75 -1.06
C GLU A 70 15.56 4.54 -2.55
N ALA A 71 14.64 3.64 -2.88
CA ALA A 71 14.22 3.43 -4.27
C ALA A 71 13.44 4.63 -4.82
N VAL A 72 12.53 5.19 -4.02
CA VAL A 72 11.72 6.36 -4.38
C VAL A 72 12.60 7.61 -4.57
N ASP A 73 13.59 7.83 -3.72
CA ASP A 73 14.54 8.95 -3.83
C ASP A 73 15.35 8.89 -5.14
N ARG A 74 15.62 7.67 -5.63
CA ARG A 74 16.25 7.45 -6.95
C ARG A 74 15.25 7.45 -8.10
N GLN A 75 13.95 7.66 -7.85
CA GLN A 75 12.87 7.55 -8.81
C GLN A 75 12.76 6.14 -9.45
N ASP A 76 13.27 5.13 -8.77
CA ASP A 76 13.17 3.73 -9.16
C ASP A 76 11.90 3.10 -8.57
N TYR A 77 10.76 3.47 -9.15
CA TYR A 77 9.45 2.96 -8.71
C TYR A 77 9.27 1.46 -8.96
N GLN A 78 10.02 0.91 -9.92
CA GLN A 78 10.04 -0.54 -10.14
C GLN A 78 10.65 -1.25 -8.94
N ALA A 79 11.82 -0.81 -8.48
CA ALA A 79 12.45 -1.36 -7.28
C ALA A 79 11.57 -1.14 -6.03
N ALA A 80 10.88 0.00 -5.92
CA ALA A 80 9.96 0.25 -4.82
C ALA A 80 8.81 -0.77 -4.79
N MET A 81 8.21 -1.12 -5.93
CA MET A 81 7.16 -2.15 -6.01
C MET A 81 7.67 -3.55 -5.69
N ASP A 82 8.89 -3.89 -6.11
CA ASP A 82 9.51 -5.17 -5.78
C ASP A 82 9.88 -5.28 -4.28
N GLN A 83 10.25 -4.18 -3.63
CA GLN A 83 10.39 -4.15 -2.18
C GLN A 83 9.02 -4.26 -1.47
N ALA A 84 7.99 -3.54 -1.96
CA ALA A 84 6.65 -3.61 -1.40
C ALA A 84 6.10 -5.05 -1.42
N TYR A 85 6.33 -5.80 -2.49
CA TYR A 85 5.94 -7.21 -2.62
C TYR A 85 6.44 -8.08 -1.46
N LYS A 86 7.58 -7.78 -0.86
CA LYS A 86 8.14 -8.60 0.23
C LYS A 86 7.22 -8.67 1.45
N MET A 87 6.43 -7.63 1.70
CA MET A 87 5.43 -7.61 2.78
C MET A 87 4.05 -8.06 2.30
N PHE A 88 3.58 -7.50 1.19
CA PHE A 88 2.21 -7.78 0.72
C PHE A 88 2.02 -9.18 0.16
N LYS A 89 3.06 -9.78 -0.47
CA LYS A 89 3.00 -11.10 -1.13
C LYS A 89 1.88 -11.25 -2.16
N ASN A 90 1.39 -10.13 -2.67
CA ASN A 90 0.34 -10.02 -3.67
C ASN A 90 0.78 -9.08 -4.80
N PRO A 91 0.26 -9.23 -6.03
CA PRO A 91 0.61 -8.36 -7.14
C PRO A 91 0.22 -6.91 -6.87
N MET A 92 1.12 -6.00 -7.24
CA MET A 92 0.92 -4.56 -7.11
C MET A 92 1.30 -3.83 -8.38
N VAL A 93 0.64 -2.71 -8.65
CA VAL A 93 0.97 -1.78 -9.72
C VAL A 93 0.85 -0.35 -9.24
N LEU A 94 1.86 0.46 -9.52
CA LEU A 94 1.87 1.90 -9.31
C LEU A 94 1.73 2.61 -10.65
N PHE A 95 0.78 3.53 -10.73
CA PHE A 95 0.52 4.36 -11.90
C PHE A 95 0.76 5.83 -11.59
N ASP A 96 1.18 6.58 -12.60
CA ASP A 96 1.12 8.04 -12.56
C ASP A 96 -0.32 8.57 -12.75
N ALA A 97 -0.47 9.89 -12.75
CA ALA A 97 -1.74 10.56 -12.97
C ALA A 97 -2.33 10.30 -14.39
N ASN A 98 -1.51 9.90 -15.35
CA ASN A 98 -1.89 9.59 -16.74
C ASN A 98 -2.16 8.09 -16.98
N ASN A 99 -2.25 7.30 -15.91
CA ASN A 99 -2.41 5.85 -15.97
C ASN A 99 -1.23 5.09 -16.61
N LYS A 100 -0.04 5.72 -16.69
CA LYS A 100 1.20 5.07 -17.07
C LYS A 100 1.72 4.24 -15.90
N VAL A 101 2.16 3.03 -16.16
CA VAL A 101 2.81 2.17 -15.17
C VAL A 101 4.18 2.75 -14.83
N LEU A 102 4.39 3.11 -13.57
CA LEU A 102 5.68 3.52 -13.02
C LEU A 102 6.47 2.33 -12.49
N GLY A 103 5.79 1.34 -11.92
CA GLY A 103 6.36 0.12 -11.43
C GLY A 103 5.29 -0.91 -11.15
N ARG A 104 5.64 -2.19 -11.23
CA ARG A 104 4.78 -3.31 -10.88
C ARG A 104 5.59 -4.45 -10.29
N THR A 105 4.95 -5.34 -9.57
CA THR A 105 5.60 -6.52 -9.01
C THR A 105 6.19 -7.39 -10.13
N SER A 106 7.52 -7.47 -10.21
CA SER A 106 8.25 -8.11 -11.32
C SER A 106 8.16 -9.64 -11.33
N VAL A 107 7.86 -10.24 -10.17
CA VAL A 107 7.73 -11.70 -10.02
C VAL A 107 6.57 -12.28 -10.86
N TYR A 108 5.63 -11.45 -11.27
CA TYR A 108 4.50 -11.85 -12.09
C TYR A 108 4.74 -11.49 -13.57
N GLY A 109 4.82 -12.50 -14.42
CA GLY A 109 4.93 -12.33 -15.87
C GLY A 109 3.67 -11.73 -16.50
N GLU A 110 3.73 -11.45 -17.80
CA GLU A 110 2.64 -10.82 -18.57
C GLU A 110 1.30 -11.57 -18.43
N HIS A 111 1.33 -12.89 -18.48
CA HIS A 111 0.12 -13.74 -18.44
C HIS A 111 -0.17 -14.34 -17.06
N ALA A 112 0.39 -13.76 -16.00
CA ALA A 112 0.26 -14.34 -14.67
C ALA A 112 -1.09 -14.06 -13.98
N LEU A 113 -1.81 -13.03 -14.41
CA LEU A 113 -3.09 -12.60 -13.87
C LEU A 113 -4.17 -12.58 -14.98
N ASP A 114 -4.85 -11.47 -15.12
CA ASP A 114 -5.95 -11.23 -16.05
C ASP A 114 -5.51 -10.49 -17.34
N SER A 115 -6.48 -10.17 -18.18
CA SER A 115 -6.25 -9.47 -19.43
C SER A 115 -5.75 -8.03 -19.24
N GLU A 116 -6.16 -7.36 -18.15
CA GLU A 116 -5.66 -6.03 -17.83
C GLU A 116 -4.19 -6.08 -17.41
N TRP A 117 -3.79 -7.06 -16.61
CA TRP A 117 -2.38 -7.26 -16.26
C TRP A 117 -1.52 -7.53 -17.49
N ALA A 118 -2.00 -8.35 -18.42
CA ALA A 118 -1.30 -8.60 -19.69
C ALA A 118 -1.17 -7.31 -20.52
N TYR A 119 -2.24 -6.51 -20.59
CA TYR A 119 -2.24 -5.24 -21.31
C TYR A 119 -1.23 -4.25 -20.72
N LEU A 120 -1.30 -3.99 -19.41
CA LEU A 120 -0.39 -3.05 -18.73
C LEU A 120 1.07 -3.53 -18.77
N SER A 121 1.30 -4.83 -18.74
CA SER A 121 2.65 -5.41 -18.85
C SER A 121 3.26 -5.18 -20.23
N ARG A 122 2.44 -5.25 -21.28
CA ARG A 122 2.86 -5.08 -22.67
C ARG A 122 3.01 -3.63 -23.09
N TYR A 123 2.05 -2.79 -22.69
CA TYR A 123 1.96 -1.42 -23.21
C TYR A 123 2.42 -0.36 -22.21
N GLY A 124 2.59 -0.71 -20.96
CA GLY A 124 3.02 0.23 -19.90
C GLY A 124 1.95 1.24 -19.48
N TYR A 125 0.69 0.98 -19.80
CA TYR A 125 -0.46 1.82 -19.45
C TYR A 125 -1.66 0.95 -19.05
N SER A 126 -2.56 1.49 -18.24
CA SER A 126 -3.88 0.90 -18.03
C SER A 126 -4.71 0.96 -19.31
N SER A 127 -5.51 -0.06 -19.59
CA SER A 127 -6.41 -0.05 -20.75
C SER A 127 -7.51 1.00 -20.58
N VAL A 128 -8.02 1.51 -21.72
CA VAL A 128 -9.14 2.47 -21.71
C VAL A 128 -10.38 1.86 -21.03
N ASN A 129 -10.62 0.57 -21.21
CA ASN A 129 -11.73 -0.13 -20.59
C ASN A 129 -11.60 -0.16 -19.06
N ALA A 130 -10.41 -0.45 -18.52
CA ALA A 130 -10.17 -0.44 -17.07
C ALA A 130 -10.32 0.97 -16.48
N VAL A 131 -9.80 2.00 -17.18
CA VAL A 131 -9.94 3.40 -16.77
C VAL A 131 -11.42 3.83 -16.74
N ASN A 132 -12.19 3.49 -17.77
CA ASN A 132 -13.62 3.82 -17.85
C ASN A 132 -14.42 3.08 -16.78
N MET A 133 -14.08 1.82 -16.49
CA MET A 133 -14.72 1.05 -15.43
C MET A 133 -14.48 1.70 -14.05
N ILE A 134 -13.24 2.11 -13.76
CA ILE A 134 -12.90 2.82 -12.53
C ILE A 134 -13.70 4.13 -12.44
N LYS A 135 -13.76 4.91 -13.53
CA LYS A 135 -14.54 6.15 -13.57
C LYS A 135 -16.04 5.91 -13.37
N PHE A 136 -16.62 4.91 -14.03
CA PHE A 136 -18.04 4.58 -13.91
C PHE A 136 -18.41 4.18 -12.48
N HIS A 137 -17.62 3.32 -11.87
CA HIS A 137 -17.85 2.89 -10.49
C HIS A 137 -17.64 4.05 -9.50
N SER A 138 -16.68 4.92 -9.75
CA SER A 138 -16.43 6.08 -8.91
C SER A 138 -17.53 7.14 -9.00
N ALA A 139 -18.10 7.37 -10.18
CA ALA A 139 -19.20 8.32 -10.38
C ALA A 139 -20.51 7.88 -9.70
N ASN A 140 -20.71 6.55 -9.52
CA ASN A 140 -21.89 5.96 -8.90
C ASN A 140 -21.74 5.62 -7.41
N SER A 141 -20.60 5.90 -6.83
CA SER A 141 -20.33 5.67 -5.42
C SER A 141 -19.89 6.98 -4.78
N GLU A 142 -20.23 7.19 -3.51
CA GLU A 142 -19.75 8.31 -2.68
C GLU A 142 -18.20 8.31 -2.50
N PHE A 143 -17.48 7.59 -3.35
CA PHE A 143 -16.05 7.28 -3.31
C PHE A 143 -15.13 8.45 -3.71
N TYR A 144 -15.63 9.57 -4.18
CA TYR A 144 -14.85 10.79 -4.40
C TYR A 144 -14.91 11.76 -3.22
N SER A 145 -15.10 11.27 -2.00
CA SER A 145 -14.71 12.11 -0.87
C SER A 145 -13.18 12.12 -0.79
N TYR A 146 -12.63 13.29 -0.60
CA TYR A 146 -11.20 13.61 -0.64
C TYR A 146 -10.32 12.86 0.38
N ASP A 147 -10.91 12.01 1.21
CA ASP A 147 -10.26 11.22 2.24
C ASP A 147 -10.31 9.74 1.89
N LYS A 148 -9.15 9.20 1.50
CA LYS A 148 -8.80 7.77 1.46
C LYS A 148 -9.83 6.85 0.78
N VAL A 149 -9.76 6.75 -0.52
CA VAL A 149 -10.64 5.85 -1.29
C VAL A 149 -10.06 4.44 -1.32
N ASN A 150 -10.56 3.60 -0.45
CA ASN A 150 -10.44 2.15 -0.57
C ASN A 150 -11.48 1.66 -1.59
N TYR A 151 -11.04 1.37 -2.79
CA TYR A 151 -11.90 0.82 -3.83
C TYR A 151 -11.63 -0.67 -4.00
N THR A 152 -12.60 -1.51 -3.61
CA THR A 152 -12.55 -2.94 -3.93
C THR A 152 -13.14 -3.14 -5.31
N LEU A 153 -12.31 -3.50 -6.28
CA LEU A 153 -12.76 -3.84 -7.63
C LEU A 153 -13.57 -5.14 -7.57
N PRO A 154 -14.86 -5.12 -7.98
CA PRO A 154 -15.61 -6.37 -8.11
C PRO A 154 -15.02 -7.21 -9.23
N GLN A 155 -15.05 -8.52 -9.06
CA GLN A 155 -14.77 -9.45 -10.14
C GLN A 155 -15.75 -9.20 -11.29
N ASN A 156 -15.23 -9.06 -12.49
CA ASN A 156 -16.03 -8.98 -13.71
C ASN A 156 -15.30 -9.72 -14.86
N GLN A 157 -15.89 -9.74 -16.06
CA GLN A 157 -15.34 -10.45 -17.21
C GLN A 157 -13.94 -10.00 -17.65
N MET A 158 -13.48 -8.83 -17.18
CA MET A 158 -12.16 -8.27 -17.51
C MET A 158 -11.18 -8.34 -16.33
N ILE A 159 -11.70 -8.32 -15.09
CA ILE A 159 -10.92 -8.36 -13.85
C ILE A 159 -11.40 -9.58 -13.07
N ASP A 160 -10.67 -10.68 -13.18
CA ASP A 160 -11.01 -11.94 -12.53
C ASP A 160 -10.66 -11.95 -11.04
N LEU A 161 -9.84 -11.00 -10.59
CA LEU A 161 -9.31 -10.94 -9.24
C LEU A 161 -9.83 -9.72 -8.50
N SER A 162 -10.23 -9.91 -7.25
CA SER A 162 -10.53 -8.81 -6.35
C SER A 162 -9.25 -8.06 -5.96
N GLY A 163 -9.38 -6.80 -5.60
CA GLY A 163 -8.25 -5.99 -5.17
C GLY A 163 -8.71 -4.67 -4.58
N THR A 164 -7.74 -3.85 -4.19
CA THR A 164 -7.99 -2.49 -3.74
C THR A 164 -7.18 -1.50 -4.56
N THR A 165 -7.77 -0.35 -4.81
CA THR A 165 -7.13 0.77 -5.49
C THR A 165 -7.14 1.97 -4.56
N LEU A 166 -5.98 2.58 -4.36
CA LEU A 166 -5.84 3.84 -3.62
C LEU A 166 -5.25 4.91 -4.54
N CYS A 167 -5.88 6.10 -4.51
CA CYS A 167 -5.35 7.26 -5.19
C CYS A 167 -4.33 7.99 -4.30
N LEU A 168 -3.27 8.48 -4.91
CA LEU A 168 -2.26 9.32 -4.29
C LEU A 168 -2.56 10.77 -4.62
N TYR A 169 -2.59 11.63 -3.59
CA TYR A 169 -2.93 13.05 -3.74
C TYR A 169 -1.78 13.94 -3.33
N PHE A 170 -1.53 14.97 -4.10
CA PHE A 170 -0.58 16.02 -3.77
C PHE A 170 -1.23 17.39 -4.07
N ASN A 171 -1.32 18.26 -3.06
CA ASN A 171 -2.00 19.55 -3.18
C ASN A 171 -3.43 19.43 -3.76
N ASN A 172 -4.21 18.49 -3.28
CA ASN A 172 -5.58 18.18 -3.72
C ASN A 172 -5.71 17.71 -5.18
N MET A 173 -4.60 17.37 -5.83
CA MET A 173 -4.60 16.79 -7.18
C MET A 173 -4.15 15.34 -7.12
N ILE A 174 -4.76 14.47 -7.93
CA ILE A 174 -4.32 13.09 -8.07
C ILE A 174 -2.94 13.09 -8.75
N CYS A 175 -1.92 12.58 -8.05
CA CYS A 175 -0.58 12.41 -8.58
C CYS A 175 -0.28 10.98 -9.03
N GLY A 176 -1.16 10.05 -8.71
CA GLY A 176 -1.07 8.66 -9.12
C GLY A 176 -2.07 7.78 -8.41
N ARG A 177 -1.95 6.49 -8.62
CA ARG A 177 -2.73 5.47 -7.93
C ARG A 177 -1.92 4.20 -7.75
N ILE A 178 -2.24 3.43 -6.74
CA ILE A 178 -1.67 2.11 -6.49
C ILE A 178 -2.79 1.07 -6.43
N ASN A 179 -2.57 -0.04 -7.12
CA ASN A 179 -3.46 -1.19 -7.07
C ASN A 179 -2.77 -2.34 -6.34
N LEU A 180 -3.47 -2.97 -5.42
CA LEU A 180 -3.07 -4.20 -4.74
C LEU A 180 -4.11 -5.27 -5.05
N ILE A 181 -3.69 -6.36 -5.69
CA ILE A 181 -4.56 -7.40 -6.23
C ILE A 181 -4.49 -8.65 -5.34
N ALA A 182 -5.64 -9.15 -4.89
CA ALA A 182 -5.75 -10.33 -4.03
C ALA A 182 -5.62 -11.62 -4.84
N LYS A 183 -4.41 -11.97 -5.27
CA LYS A 183 -4.13 -13.19 -6.03
C LYS A 183 -3.70 -14.34 -5.15
N GLU A 184 -2.63 -14.15 -4.38
CA GLU A 184 -2.04 -15.23 -3.57
C GLU A 184 -2.80 -15.45 -2.27
N ARG A 185 -3.30 -14.36 -1.70
CA ARG A 185 -4.11 -14.39 -0.49
C ARG A 185 -5.11 -13.23 -0.45
N ARG A 186 -6.17 -13.40 0.32
CA ARG A 186 -7.12 -12.33 0.61
C ARG A 186 -6.44 -11.17 1.34
N LEU A 187 -6.89 -9.96 1.04
CA LEU A 187 -6.46 -8.77 1.75
C LEU A 187 -7.12 -8.69 3.12
N ASN A 188 -6.41 -8.17 4.09
CA ASN A 188 -6.87 -7.95 5.45
C ASN A 188 -6.62 -6.49 5.90
N GLN A 189 -7.02 -6.15 7.11
CA GLN A 189 -6.85 -4.80 7.65
C GLN A 189 -5.38 -4.39 7.75
N GLY A 190 -4.49 -5.31 8.10
CA GLY A 190 -3.04 -5.03 8.14
C GLY A 190 -2.47 -4.66 6.78
N ASP A 191 -2.98 -5.26 5.69
CA ASP A 191 -2.58 -4.84 4.34
C ASP A 191 -2.98 -3.40 4.04
N MET A 192 -4.13 -2.96 4.53
CA MET A 192 -4.58 -1.58 4.36
C MET A 192 -3.69 -0.60 5.12
N GLN A 193 -3.32 -0.92 6.36
CA GLN A 193 -2.41 -0.10 7.17
C GLN A 193 -1.00 -0.03 6.53
N LEU A 194 -0.48 -1.16 6.04
CA LEU A 194 0.79 -1.19 5.30
C LEU A 194 0.72 -0.38 3.99
N LEU A 195 -0.42 -0.44 3.29
CA LEU A 195 -0.62 0.29 2.06
C LEU A 195 -0.70 1.81 2.30
N GLU A 196 -1.35 2.24 3.37
CA GLU A 196 -1.33 3.65 3.82
C GLU A 196 0.11 4.10 4.10
N ARG A 197 0.89 3.29 4.79
CA ARG A 197 2.29 3.59 5.09
C ARG A 197 3.15 3.69 3.82
N LEU A 198 2.91 2.82 2.85
CA LEU A 198 3.57 2.87 1.54
C LEU A 198 3.22 4.17 0.79
N ILE A 199 1.95 4.58 0.83
CA ILE A 199 1.47 5.81 0.19
C ILE A 199 2.13 7.04 0.80
N GLU A 200 2.30 7.11 2.11
CA GLU A 200 3.01 8.21 2.78
C GLU A 200 4.43 8.42 2.24
N VAL A 201 5.08 7.36 1.78
CA VAL A 201 6.42 7.43 1.18
C VAL A 201 6.35 7.83 -0.30
N LEU A 202 5.41 7.26 -1.06
CA LEU A 202 5.31 7.47 -2.52
C LEU A 202 4.77 8.86 -2.87
N GLN A 203 3.75 9.32 -2.15
CA GLN A 203 2.96 10.50 -2.49
C GLN A 203 3.78 11.79 -2.62
N PRO A 204 4.71 12.13 -1.70
CA PRO A 204 5.51 13.36 -1.83
C PRO A 204 6.40 13.36 -3.07
N ALA A 205 7.05 12.24 -3.38
CA ALA A 205 7.95 12.13 -4.52
C ALA A 205 7.20 12.22 -5.85
N MET A 206 6.06 11.55 -5.95
CA MET A 206 5.21 11.61 -7.14
C MET A 206 4.61 13.00 -7.35
N GLY A 207 4.20 13.67 -6.27
CA GLY A 207 3.70 15.03 -6.32
C GLY A 207 4.73 16.05 -6.78
N GLN A 208 5.98 15.92 -6.33
CA GLN A 208 7.08 16.76 -6.80
C GLN A 208 7.40 16.53 -8.29
N SER A 209 7.29 15.31 -8.77
CA SER A 209 7.50 14.99 -10.19
C SER A 209 6.46 15.67 -11.08
N LEU A 210 5.20 15.75 -10.66
CA LEU A 210 4.14 16.49 -11.36
C LEU A 210 4.43 17.99 -11.48
N GLN A 211 5.04 18.60 -10.46
CA GLN A 211 5.38 20.02 -10.49
C GLN A 211 6.56 20.33 -11.42
N LYS A 212 7.49 19.40 -11.60
CA LYS A 212 8.65 19.57 -12.47
C LYS A 212 8.31 19.38 -13.96
N ASP A 213 7.25 18.65 -14.27
CA ASP A 213 6.83 18.39 -15.64
C ASP A 213 5.34 18.77 -15.82
N PRO A 214 5.05 20.10 -15.96
CA PRO A 214 3.67 20.58 -16.12
C PRO A 214 3.00 20.11 -17.42
N VAL A 215 3.76 19.57 -18.39
CA VAL A 215 3.21 18.99 -19.62
C VAL A 215 2.44 17.70 -19.33
N SER A 216 2.82 16.96 -18.31
CA SER A 216 2.10 15.76 -17.89
C SER A 216 0.71 16.10 -17.30
N GLY A 217 0.58 17.23 -16.60
CA GLY A 217 -0.70 17.74 -16.08
C GLY A 217 -1.66 18.21 -17.17
N THR A 218 -1.13 18.85 -18.24
CA THR A 218 -1.93 19.32 -19.40
C THR A 218 -2.39 18.13 -20.26
N SER A 219 -1.63 17.06 -20.34
CA SER A 219 -2.03 15.82 -21.03
C SER A 219 -3.26 15.19 -20.39
N ASN A 220 -3.39 15.24 -19.06
CA ASN A 220 -4.58 14.76 -18.34
C ASN A 220 -5.83 15.57 -18.67
N VAL A 221 -5.72 16.91 -18.76
CA VAL A 221 -6.83 17.79 -19.16
C VAL A 221 -7.23 17.48 -20.60
N PHE A 222 -6.27 17.31 -21.51
CA PHE A 222 -6.53 16.97 -22.90
C PHE A 222 -7.21 15.59 -23.04
N LEU A 223 -6.72 14.56 -22.35
CA LEU A 223 -7.33 13.24 -22.34
C LEU A 223 -8.74 13.23 -21.75
N ASN A 224 -8.96 13.97 -20.66
CA ASN A 224 -10.28 14.12 -20.06
C ASN A 224 -11.25 14.86 -21.01
N VAL A 225 -10.81 15.95 -21.64
CA VAL A 225 -11.61 16.69 -22.62
C VAL A 225 -11.92 15.85 -23.87
N MET A 226 -10.95 15.04 -24.33
CA MET A 226 -11.18 14.13 -25.46
C MET A 226 -12.16 13.02 -25.09
N LEU A 227 -12.08 12.46 -23.89
CA LEU A 227 -13.00 11.43 -23.41
C LEU A 227 -14.41 11.98 -23.15
N GLU A 228 -14.55 13.25 -22.72
CA GLU A 228 -15.84 13.91 -22.56
C GLU A 228 -16.52 14.27 -23.91
N LYS A 229 -15.73 14.44 -24.98
CA LYS A 229 -16.25 14.76 -26.31
C LYS A 229 -16.56 13.55 -27.20
N LEU A 230 -16.14 12.35 -26.79
CA LEU A 230 -16.38 11.09 -27.50
C LEU A 230 -17.61 10.35 -27.00
N TYR A 231 -18.33 10.92 -26.04
CA TYR A 231 -19.64 10.51 -25.50
C TYR A 231 -20.56 11.73 -25.43
#